data_1f1dbd6e8102da9c034c70a31f916d22
#
_entry.id   1f1dbd6e8102da9c034c70a31f916d22
#
_cell.length_a   1.000
_cell.length_b   1.000
_cell.length_c   1.000
_cell.angle_alpha   90.00
_cell.angle_beta   90.00
_cell.angle_gamma   90.00
#
_symmetry.space_group_name_H-M   'P 1'
#
loop_
_entity.id
_entity.type
_entity.pdbx_description
1 polymer ?
#
loop_
_entity_poly.entity_id
_entity_poly.type
_entity_poly.pdbx_seq_one_letter_code
_entity_poly.pdbx_strand_id
1 'polypeptide(L)'
;MTMRDILKEKGSEVLTVDVDTGVPEVARIMMDKNIGALLVEDDGKLCGIVTERDVVRILGRTGCDMDGVRAADIMVKSENLLVAEADDQNDYVMAVMVQKNFRHMPIVDEGEIVGLISIRDVVKAHVRKLQAQVHFLTEYVR
;
A
#
# COMPACT_ATOMS: atom_id res chain seq x y z
N MET A 1 1.93 0.25 18.51
CA MET A 1 2.78 -0.12 17.35
C MET A 1 2.66 0.95 16.28
N THR A 2 3.79 1.48 15.85
CA THR A 2 3.84 2.52 14.82
C THR A 2 4.01 1.91 13.43
N MET A 3 3.87 2.75 12.40
CA MET A 3 4.16 2.33 11.03
C MET A 3 5.61 1.89 10.88
N ARG A 4 6.53 2.57 11.56
CA ARG A 4 7.95 2.18 11.60
C ARG A 4 8.13 0.75 12.11
N ASP A 5 7.42 0.38 13.17
CA ASP A 5 7.48 -0.97 13.74
C ASP A 5 6.99 -2.03 12.75
N ILE A 6 5.90 -1.73 12.06
CA ILE A 6 5.34 -2.64 11.04
C ILE A 6 6.33 -2.85 9.89
N LEU A 7 6.96 -1.77 9.42
CA LEU A 7 7.94 -1.86 8.34
C LEU A 7 9.18 -2.66 8.74
N LYS A 8 9.59 -2.60 10.01
CA LYS A 8 10.69 -3.42 10.50
C LYS A 8 10.37 -4.92 10.42
N GLU A 9 9.12 -5.30 10.70
CA GLU A 9 8.70 -6.70 10.64
C GLU A 9 8.48 -7.20 9.21
N LYS A 10 7.79 -6.40 8.39
CA LYS A 10 7.42 -6.84 7.05
C LYS A 10 8.51 -6.57 6.01
N GLY A 11 9.43 -5.65 6.31
CA GLY A 11 10.39 -5.14 5.35
C GLY A 11 9.92 -3.84 4.72
N SER A 12 10.88 -3.03 4.32
CA SER A 12 10.64 -1.69 3.76
C SER A 12 10.91 -1.63 2.26
N GLU A 13 11.05 -2.76 1.59
CA GLU A 13 11.23 -2.79 0.15
C GLU A 13 10.00 -2.24 -0.55
N VAL A 14 10.19 -1.22 -1.38
CA VAL A 14 9.12 -0.60 -2.17
C VAL A 14 9.42 -0.87 -3.64
N LEU A 15 8.48 -1.52 -4.31
CA LEU A 15 8.61 -1.78 -5.73
C LEU A 15 8.01 -0.63 -6.53
N THR A 16 8.73 -0.21 -7.57
CA THR A 16 8.33 0.89 -8.42
C THR A 16 8.28 0.44 -9.88
N VAL A 17 7.47 1.13 -10.66
CA VAL A 17 7.46 1.02 -12.12
C VAL A 17 7.58 2.41 -12.71
N ASP A 18 8.03 2.48 -13.96
CA ASP A 18 8.10 3.72 -14.72
C ASP A 18 6.72 4.14 -15.20
N VAL A 19 6.51 5.45 -15.38
CA VAL A 19 5.25 6.01 -15.90
C VAL A 19 4.82 5.41 -17.23
N ASP A 20 5.79 5.01 -18.05
CA ASP A 20 5.55 4.46 -19.39
C ASP A 20 5.35 2.94 -19.39
N THR A 21 5.45 2.28 -18.25
CA THR A 21 5.24 0.83 -18.15
C THR A 21 3.80 0.49 -18.54
N GLY A 22 3.65 -0.44 -19.47
CA GLY A 22 2.32 -0.90 -19.89
C GLY A 22 1.56 -1.61 -18.77
N VAL A 23 0.24 -1.48 -18.77
CA VAL A 23 -0.61 -2.08 -17.74
C VAL A 23 -0.47 -3.61 -17.67
N PRO A 24 -0.35 -4.35 -18.80
CA PRO A 24 -0.10 -5.79 -18.72
C PRO A 24 1.17 -6.14 -17.95
N GLU A 25 2.24 -5.37 -18.10
CA GLU A 25 3.48 -5.57 -17.36
C GLU A 25 3.31 -5.24 -15.88
N VAL A 26 2.56 -4.17 -15.55
CA VAL A 26 2.21 -3.83 -14.17
C VAL A 26 1.49 -5.02 -13.51
N ALA A 27 0.50 -5.57 -14.19
CA ALA A 27 -0.27 -6.71 -13.68
C ALA A 27 0.62 -7.95 -13.48
N ARG A 28 1.55 -8.20 -14.40
CA ARG A 28 2.50 -9.32 -14.31
C ARG A 28 3.40 -9.18 -13.10
N ILE A 29 3.92 -7.99 -12.85
CA ILE A 29 4.78 -7.72 -11.68
C ILE A 29 4.00 -7.95 -10.38
N MET A 30 2.76 -7.44 -10.30
CA MET A 30 1.91 -7.63 -9.13
C MET A 30 1.67 -9.13 -8.86
N MET A 31 1.41 -9.89 -9.90
CA MET A 31 1.18 -11.34 -9.78
C MET A 31 2.46 -12.06 -9.36
N ASP A 32 3.58 -11.80 -10.03
CA ASP A 32 4.85 -12.47 -9.76
C ASP A 32 5.38 -12.19 -8.35
N LYS A 33 5.21 -10.96 -7.88
CA LYS A 33 5.68 -10.52 -6.56
C LYS A 33 4.62 -10.67 -5.48
N ASN A 34 3.41 -11.06 -5.84
CA ASN A 34 2.29 -11.19 -4.91
C ASN A 34 2.04 -9.92 -4.11
N ILE A 35 1.96 -8.80 -4.81
CA ILE A 35 1.74 -7.48 -4.22
C ILE A 35 0.57 -6.79 -4.92
N GLY A 36 -0.15 -5.97 -4.17
CA GLY A 36 -1.37 -5.30 -4.65
C GLY A 36 -1.19 -3.85 -5.03
N ALA A 37 0.03 -3.32 -4.96
CA ALA A 37 0.30 -1.92 -5.29
C ALA A 37 1.75 -1.71 -5.69
N LEU A 38 1.96 -0.77 -6.62
CA LEU A 38 3.28 -0.36 -7.07
C LEU A 38 3.35 1.16 -7.07
N LEU A 39 4.46 1.72 -6.65
CA LEU A 39 4.71 3.14 -6.84
C LEU A 39 5.10 3.38 -8.30
N VAL A 40 4.69 4.51 -8.83
CA VAL A 40 4.97 4.92 -10.21
C VAL A 40 5.91 6.11 -10.15
N GLU A 41 7.03 6.03 -10.86
CA GLU A 41 8.02 7.09 -10.87
C GLU A 41 8.41 7.50 -12.30
N ASP A 42 8.91 8.71 -12.41
CA ASP A 42 9.48 9.24 -13.64
C ASP A 42 10.85 9.82 -13.28
N ASP A 43 11.90 9.18 -13.80
CA ASP A 43 13.28 9.60 -13.57
C ASP A 43 13.61 9.78 -12.08
N GLY A 44 13.17 8.78 -11.28
CA GLY A 44 13.40 8.77 -9.83
C GLY A 44 12.44 9.61 -9.01
N LYS A 45 11.53 10.34 -9.66
CA LYS A 45 10.54 11.17 -8.98
C LYS A 45 9.21 10.44 -8.85
N LEU A 46 8.66 10.39 -7.64
CA LEU A 46 7.36 9.78 -7.40
C LEU A 46 6.26 10.54 -8.17
N CYS A 47 5.51 9.81 -8.98
CA CYS A 47 4.38 10.35 -9.75
C CYS A 47 3.04 9.86 -9.25
N GLY A 48 2.98 8.67 -8.65
CA GLY A 48 1.72 8.15 -8.16
C GLY A 48 1.82 6.71 -7.67
N ILE A 49 0.66 6.08 -7.50
CA ILE A 49 0.54 4.69 -7.10
C ILE A 49 -0.49 3.99 -8.00
N VAL A 50 -0.20 2.75 -8.37
CA VAL A 50 -1.13 1.88 -9.11
C VAL A 50 -1.47 0.70 -8.21
N THR A 51 -2.75 0.40 -8.09
CA THR A 51 -3.24 -0.73 -7.30
C THR A 51 -3.94 -1.76 -8.20
N GLU A 52 -4.18 -2.95 -7.65
CA GLU A 52 -4.97 -3.99 -8.32
C GLU A 52 -6.34 -3.46 -8.75
N ARG A 53 -6.96 -2.60 -7.94
CA ARG A 53 -8.25 -1.99 -8.24
C ARG A 53 -8.18 -1.14 -9.51
N ASP A 54 -7.11 -0.39 -9.69
CA ASP A 54 -6.91 0.43 -10.90
C ASP A 54 -6.81 -0.44 -12.14
N VAL A 55 -6.12 -1.58 -12.04
CA VAL A 55 -6.01 -2.54 -13.14
C VAL A 55 -7.38 -3.13 -13.48
N VAL A 56 -8.14 -3.52 -12.47
CA VAL A 56 -9.50 -4.07 -12.68
C VAL A 56 -10.42 -3.02 -13.32
N ARG A 57 -10.33 -1.78 -12.89
CA ARG A 57 -11.15 -0.69 -13.45
C ARG A 57 -10.87 -0.47 -14.93
N ILE A 58 -9.60 -0.44 -15.33
CA ILE A 58 -9.28 -0.23 -16.75
C ILE A 58 -9.67 -1.44 -17.59
N LEU A 59 -9.54 -2.65 -17.07
CA LEU A 59 -10.05 -3.85 -17.75
C LEU A 59 -11.56 -3.77 -17.97
N GLY A 60 -12.31 -3.32 -16.98
CA GLY A 60 -13.76 -3.16 -17.08
C GLY A 60 -14.18 -2.13 -18.11
N ARG A 61 -13.34 -1.11 -18.35
CA ARG A 61 -13.64 -0.04 -19.33
C ARG A 61 -13.25 -0.42 -20.75
N THR A 62 -12.12 -1.09 -20.93
CA THR A 62 -11.55 -1.36 -22.26
C THR A 62 -11.78 -2.78 -22.73
N GLY A 63 -12.28 -3.67 -21.86
CA GLY A 63 -12.24 -5.10 -22.11
C GLY A 63 -10.80 -5.60 -22.04
N CYS A 64 -10.40 -6.44 -22.97
CA CYS A 64 -9.04 -6.97 -23.01
C CYS A 64 -8.06 -6.13 -23.83
N ASP A 65 -8.51 -5.01 -24.38
CA ASP A 65 -7.66 -4.14 -25.20
C ASP A 65 -6.90 -3.16 -24.29
N MET A 66 -5.66 -3.52 -24.00
CA MET A 66 -4.75 -2.74 -23.16
C MET A 66 -3.63 -2.08 -23.95
N ASP A 67 -3.68 -2.11 -25.27
CA ASP A 67 -2.65 -1.53 -26.12
C ASP A 67 -2.53 -0.02 -25.85
N GLY A 68 -1.32 0.42 -25.56
CA GLY A 68 -1.02 1.82 -25.32
C GLY A 68 -1.47 2.35 -23.97
N VAL A 69 -2.07 1.54 -23.12
CA VAL A 69 -2.43 1.95 -21.74
C VAL A 69 -1.22 1.76 -20.83
N ARG A 70 -0.81 2.84 -20.18
CA ARG A 70 0.40 2.88 -19.36
C ARG A 70 0.05 3.09 -17.89
N ALA A 71 1.02 2.84 -17.01
CA ALA A 71 0.88 3.11 -15.58
C ALA A 71 0.42 4.55 -15.33
N ALA A 72 0.98 5.52 -16.05
CA ALA A 72 0.60 6.92 -15.93
C ALA A 72 -0.89 7.18 -16.20
N ASP A 73 -1.52 6.35 -17.04
CA ASP A 73 -2.92 6.54 -17.42
C ASP A 73 -3.92 6.05 -16.36
N ILE A 74 -3.48 5.14 -15.48
CA ILE A 74 -4.37 4.53 -14.49
C ILE A 74 -3.99 4.84 -13.04
N MET A 75 -2.83 5.42 -12.78
CA MET A 75 -2.35 5.68 -11.42
C MET A 75 -3.18 6.74 -10.70
N VAL A 76 -3.17 6.67 -9.37
CA VAL A 76 -3.56 7.79 -8.53
C VAL A 76 -2.34 8.71 -8.43
N LYS A 77 -2.49 9.96 -8.82
CA LYS A 77 -1.38 10.91 -8.86
C LYS A 77 -0.88 11.24 -7.46
N SER A 78 0.43 11.51 -7.34
CA SER A 78 1.08 11.78 -6.06
C SER A 78 0.43 12.92 -5.28
N GLU A 79 -0.07 13.95 -5.95
CA GLU A 79 -0.77 15.09 -5.34
C GLU A 79 -2.08 14.69 -4.66
N ASN A 80 -2.66 13.55 -5.02
CA ASN A 80 -3.90 13.01 -4.47
C ASN A 80 -3.65 11.84 -3.52
N LEU A 81 -2.39 11.51 -3.23
CA LEU A 81 -2.06 10.41 -2.35
C LEU A 81 -2.25 10.79 -0.89
N LEU A 82 -2.90 9.91 -0.15
CA LEU A 82 -2.89 9.96 1.29
C LEU A 82 -1.68 9.18 1.77
N VAL A 83 -0.89 9.77 2.66
CA VAL A 83 0.29 9.15 3.24
C VAL A 83 0.19 9.14 4.76
N ALA A 84 0.91 8.25 5.40
CA ALA A 84 1.07 8.24 6.85
C ALA A 84 2.53 8.49 7.20
N GLU A 85 2.76 9.03 8.39
CA GLU A 85 4.10 9.23 8.92
C GLU A 85 4.59 7.96 9.61
N ALA A 86 5.90 7.76 9.60
CA ALA A 86 6.52 6.58 10.21
C ALA A 86 6.16 6.40 11.69
N ASP A 87 5.95 7.50 12.40
CA ASP A 87 5.62 7.48 13.83
C ASP A 87 4.12 7.45 14.12
N ASP A 88 3.27 7.42 13.10
CA ASP A 88 1.83 7.29 13.28
C ASP A 88 1.49 5.91 13.87
N GLN A 89 0.51 5.91 14.78
CA GLN A 89 0.05 4.69 15.42
C GLN A 89 -0.82 3.86 14.49
N ASN A 90 -0.68 2.53 14.62
CA ASN A 90 -1.41 1.58 13.78
C ASN A 90 -2.93 1.77 13.84
N ASP A 91 -3.47 2.01 15.04
CA ASP A 91 -4.92 2.18 15.22
C ASP A 91 -5.44 3.39 14.45
N TYR A 92 -4.69 4.49 14.45
CA TYR A 92 -5.02 5.69 13.71
C TYR A 92 -5.00 5.45 12.20
N VAL A 93 -3.91 4.84 11.70
CA VAL A 93 -3.76 4.57 10.26
C VAL A 93 -4.83 3.61 9.77
N MET A 94 -5.11 2.56 10.53
CA MET A 94 -6.17 1.61 10.22
C MET A 94 -7.53 2.30 10.11
N ALA A 95 -7.85 3.17 11.06
CA ALA A 95 -9.12 3.91 11.04
C ALA A 95 -9.24 4.80 9.80
N VAL A 96 -8.15 5.49 9.43
CA VAL A 96 -8.12 6.34 8.23
C VAL A 96 -8.30 5.52 6.98
N MET A 97 -7.61 4.40 6.86
CA MET A 97 -7.71 3.52 5.69
C MET A 97 -9.13 2.97 5.51
N VAL A 98 -9.77 2.56 6.61
CA VAL A 98 -11.15 2.05 6.58
C VAL A 98 -12.12 3.17 6.19
N GLN A 99 -12.00 4.33 6.83
CA GLN A 99 -12.90 5.47 6.58
C GLN A 99 -12.79 5.99 5.15
N LYS A 100 -11.58 6.08 4.61
CA LYS A 100 -11.31 6.60 3.27
C LYS A 100 -11.36 5.52 2.19
N ASN A 101 -11.51 4.25 2.57
CA ASN A 101 -11.52 3.10 1.67
C ASN A 101 -10.21 2.98 0.87
N PHE A 102 -9.09 3.25 1.50
CA PHE A 102 -7.76 3.01 0.94
C PHE A 102 -7.21 1.68 1.47
N ARG A 103 -6.70 0.86 0.56
CA ARG A 103 -6.11 -0.44 0.91
C ARG A 103 -4.60 -0.42 1.01
N HIS A 104 -3.98 0.63 0.50
CA HIS A 104 -2.53 0.82 0.50
C HIS A 104 -2.23 2.25 0.86
N MET A 105 -1.15 2.45 1.61
CA MET A 105 -0.76 3.78 2.06
C MET A 105 0.76 3.87 2.11
N PRO A 106 1.35 4.82 1.38
CA PRO A 106 2.78 5.09 1.51
C PRO A 106 3.10 5.65 2.88
N ILE A 107 4.23 5.24 3.43
CA ILE A 107 4.74 5.72 4.70
C ILE A 107 5.90 6.66 4.44
N VAL A 108 5.83 7.84 5.04
CA VAL A 108 6.82 8.90 4.86
C VAL A 108 7.59 9.10 6.15
N ASP A 109 8.89 9.31 6.03
CA ASP A 109 9.77 9.67 7.13
C ASP A 109 10.71 10.76 6.63
N GLU A 110 10.70 11.90 7.29
CA GLU A 110 11.52 13.06 6.91
C GLU A 110 11.35 13.45 5.42
N GLY A 111 10.11 13.41 4.93
CA GLY A 111 9.78 13.79 3.56
C GLY A 111 10.04 12.73 2.50
N GLU A 112 10.60 11.60 2.88
CA GLU A 112 10.92 10.50 1.96
C GLU A 112 9.99 9.31 2.18
N ILE A 113 9.60 8.62 1.10
CA ILE A 113 8.84 7.39 1.20
C ILE A 113 9.78 6.28 1.68
N VAL A 114 9.45 5.68 2.82
CA VAL A 114 10.24 4.62 3.44
C VAL A 114 9.58 3.24 3.35
N GLY A 115 8.35 3.18 2.89
CA GLY A 115 7.65 1.92 2.75
C GLY A 115 6.23 2.08 2.25
N LEU A 116 5.58 0.95 2.03
CA LEU A 116 4.18 0.89 1.61
C LEU A 116 3.47 -0.12 2.50
N ILE A 117 2.40 0.33 3.14
CA ILE A 117 1.60 -0.49 4.07
C ILE A 117 0.27 -0.83 3.42
N SER A 118 -0.16 -2.08 3.55
CA SER A 118 -1.49 -2.51 3.11
C SER A 118 -2.45 -2.55 4.30
N ILE A 119 -3.76 -2.55 3.99
CA ILE A 119 -4.79 -2.76 5.02
C ILE A 119 -4.58 -4.09 5.74
N ARG A 120 -4.08 -5.10 5.05
CA ARG A 120 -3.76 -6.39 5.64
C ARG A 120 -2.68 -6.28 6.71
N ASP A 121 -1.66 -5.46 6.48
CA ASP A 121 -0.58 -5.25 7.44
C ASP A 121 -1.08 -4.61 8.74
N VAL A 122 -1.92 -3.58 8.62
CA VAL A 122 -2.44 -2.87 9.80
C VAL A 122 -3.44 -3.73 10.57
N VAL A 123 -4.25 -4.53 9.87
CA VAL A 123 -5.20 -5.45 10.50
C VAL A 123 -4.45 -6.56 11.24
N LYS A 124 -3.42 -7.13 10.65
CA LYS A 124 -2.58 -8.14 11.33
C LYS A 124 -1.98 -7.61 12.62
N ALA A 125 -1.45 -6.39 12.59
CA ALA A 125 -0.89 -5.76 13.78
C ALA A 125 -1.94 -5.53 14.85
N HIS A 126 -3.15 -5.13 14.47
CA HIS A 126 -4.26 -4.92 15.39
C HIS A 126 -4.72 -6.24 16.03
N VAL A 127 -4.84 -7.30 15.24
CA VAL A 127 -5.21 -8.63 15.73
C VAL A 127 -4.19 -9.14 16.75
N ARG A 128 -2.90 -9.00 16.46
CA ARG A 128 -1.83 -9.39 17.39
C ARG A 128 -1.92 -8.63 18.71
N LYS A 129 -2.22 -7.34 18.67
CA LYS A 129 -2.41 -6.51 19.85
C LYS A 129 -3.58 -7.03 20.71
N LEU A 130 -4.71 -7.32 20.07
CA LEU A 130 -5.89 -7.85 20.75
C LEU A 130 -5.61 -9.22 21.37
N GLN A 131 -4.91 -10.09 20.65
CA GLN A 131 -4.53 -11.41 21.15
C GLN A 131 -3.61 -11.30 22.37
N ALA A 132 -2.65 -10.39 22.35
CA ALA A 132 -1.76 -10.13 23.48
C ALA A 132 -2.52 -9.62 24.70
N GLN A 133 -3.50 -8.74 24.52
CA GLN A 133 -4.35 -8.23 25.60
C GLN A 133 -5.20 -9.34 26.22
N VAL A 134 -5.79 -10.19 25.39
CA VAL A 134 -6.57 -11.33 25.84
C VAL A 134 -5.70 -12.30 26.64
N HIS A 135 -4.52 -12.62 26.15
CA HIS A 135 -3.58 -13.50 26.83
C HIS A 135 -3.16 -12.94 28.20
N PHE A 136 -2.82 -11.66 28.25
CA PHE A 136 -2.46 -10.97 29.50
C PHE A 136 -3.58 -11.04 30.52
N LEU A 137 -4.81 -10.73 30.12
CA LEU A 137 -5.97 -10.79 31.01
C LEU A 137 -6.22 -12.20 31.53
N THR A 138 -6.07 -13.21 30.67
CA THR A 138 -6.25 -14.61 31.04
C THR A 138 -5.21 -15.03 32.11
N GLU A 139 -3.96 -14.64 31.92
CA GLU A 139 -2.89 -14.94 32.87
C GLU A 139 -3.09 -14.20 34.20
N TYR A 140 -3.57 -12.96 34.13
CA TYR A 140 -3.77 -12.13 35.32
C TYR A 140 -4.92 -12.65 36.21
N VAL A 141 -5.98 -13.21 35.62
CA VAL A 141 -7.18 -13.65 36.33
C VAL A 141 -7.05 -15.05 36.94
N ARG A 142 -6.02 -15.77 36.62
CA ARG A 142 -5.76 -17.11 37.19
C ARG A 142 -5.57 -17.11 38.71
#